data_cd5f86a7d751521fbdec0ccde7267775
#
_entry.id   cd5f86a7d751521fbdec0ccde7267775
#
_cell.length_a   1.000
_cell.length_b   1.000
_cell.length_c   1.000
_cell.angle_alpha   90.00
_cell.angle_beta   90.00
_cell.angle_gamma   90.00
#
_symmetry.space_group_name_H-M   'P 1'
#
loop_
_entity.id
_entity.type
_entity.pdbx_description
1 polymer ?
#
loop_
_entity_poly.entity_id
_entity_poly.type
_entity_poly.pdbx_seq_one_letter_code
_entity_poly.pdbx_strand_id
1 'polypeptide(L)'
;MAAMRTLYAGVSSFALAVGLLVAPADASSGPEPQPVDLTVMSFNIWYGASVTHGLDEVAEAIRAAGADVVGMQEPYTRLRRIARELGFHVSPRMHVISRYPILEPRGSDGDWAYLLLGPGEVAAIANTHLSCCPYAPYRIVNRRFDRDAALRLERNTRLRQITKHLAALEPLLEANVPTFFTGDFNSPSYRDWTREAVEARGLPYTVRWPVSLSTEAAGFEDSYRAVHPDPVADPGFTWTPGYPTPFVYPWDVFDRIDFVWAFGPVETTASSVIGESRANADIVIRPYPSDHRAVASSFSVTPMQAPVFVVAEGESARLGLPLRARFHTSGSGGHVSLMAGGSSTPLADLPTGGVDDGTVAFDTAQLPQGTYDVVLFDAAGTELSRDTVVLVADGQLPVLTVADPTLEGDQRLEVSWSFAPGNRFDWLAVYRAGVSAKEGPFKAWRYLDARIEGSSTIGPGARGPAPWPLPPGRYEVRICLDDSYRCRASTGFRVVG
;
A
#
# COMPACT_ATOMS: atom_id res chain seq x y z
N MET A 1 72.89 -6.51 -34.86
CA MET A 1 72.82 -5.21 -35.52
C MET A 1 71.83 -4.40 -34.70
N ALA A 2 72.29 -3.64 -33.78
CA ALA A 2 72.67 -2.28 -33.67
C ALA A 2 71.64 -1.32 -34.25
N ALA A 3 70.92 -0.54 -33.34
CA ALA A 3 70.95 0.88 -33.37
C ALA A 3 69.82 1.46 -32.56
N MET A 4 70.10 2.18 -31.77
CA MET A 4 70.26 3.61 -31.54
C MET A 4 69.06 4.24 -30.78
N ARG A 5 69.35 4.59 -29.53
CA ARG A 5 68.53 5.43 -28.65
C ARG A 5 68.66 6.89 -29.08
N THR A 6 67.53 7.59 -29.08
CA THR A 6 67.53 9.06 -29.05
C THR A 6 66.74 9.54 -27.81
N LEU A 7 67.43 10.19 -26.92
CA LEU A 7 66.88 10.90 -25.78
C LEU A 7 66.33 12.27 -26.25
N TYR A 8 65.09 12.59 -25.84
CA TYR A 8 64.60 13.95 -25.81
C TYR A 8 64.31 14.36 -24.38
N ALA A 9 65.03 15.35 -23.91
CA ALA A 9 64.79 16.01 -22.68
C ALA A 9 63.67 17.03 -22.84
N GLY A 10 62.57 16.86 -22.13
CA GLY A 10 61.46 17.81 -22.05
C GLY A 10 61.47 18.49 -20.67
N VAL A 11 61.60 19.82 -20.69
CA VAL A 11 61.55 20.70 -19.54
C VAL A 11 60.13 20.73 -19.00
N SER A 12 59.93 20.26 -17.76
CA SER A 12 58.64 20.36 -17.06
C SER A 12 58.58 21.66 -16.30
N SER A 13 57.70 22.57 -16.75
CA SER A 13 57.30 23.76 -15.98
C SER A 13 56.27 23.37 -14.91
N PHE A 14 56.62 23.47 -13.66
CA PHE A 14 55.71 23.35 -12.52
C PHE A 14 54.90 24.64 -12.40
N ALA A 15 53.61 24.57 -12.74
CA ALA A 15 52.65 25.61 -12.38
C ALA A 15 52.09 25.27 -10.98
N LEU A 16 52.40 26.09 -10.00
CA LEU A 16 51.83 26.04 -8.67
C LEU A 16 50.37 26.53 -8.76
N ALA A 17 49.40 25.62 -8.78
CA ALA A 17 48.01 25.95 -8.60
C ALA A 17 47.71 26.10 -7.10
N VAL A 18 47.54 27.32 -6.63
CA VAL A 18 47.01 27.62 -5.32
C VAL A 18 45.51 27.33 -5.38
N GLY A 19 45.12 26.14 -4.93
CA GLY A 19 43.72 25.78 -4.73
C GLY A 19 43.20 26.51 -3.51
N LEU A 20 42.31 27.49 -3.72
CA LEU A 20 41.43 27.97 -2.66
C LEU A 20 40.53 26.80 -2.25
N LEU A 21 40.76 26.24 -1.08
CA LEU A 21 39.79 25.40 -0.37
C LEU A 21 38.61 26.33 0.01
N VAL A 22 37.59 26.34 -0.81
CA VAL A 22 36.26 26.80 -0.38
C VAL A 22 35.75 25.73 0.57
N ALA A 23 35.75 26.03 1.87
CA ALA A 23 35.04 25.24 2.85
C ALA A 23 33.56 25.14 2.40
N PRO A 24 32.93 23.94 2.46
CA PRO A 24 31.51 23.89 2.24
C PRO A 24 30.85 24.83 3.26
N ALA A 25 29.97 25.72 2.78
CA ALA A 25 29.15 26.52 3.65
C ALA A 25 28.39 25.54 4.57
N ASP A 26 28.53 25.74 5.87
CA ASP A 26 27.74 25.04 6.86
C ASP A 26 26.27 25.25 6.44
N ALA A 27 25.64 24.17 6.00
CA ALA A 27 24.19 24.14 5.90
C ALA A 27 23.70 24.48 7.31
N SER A 28 22.95 25.57 7.44
CA SER A 28 22.32 25.96 8.70
C SER A 28 21.49 24.77 9.17
N SER A 29 22.00 24.04 10.15
CA SER A 29 21.29 22.97 10.80
C SER A 29 20.10 23.61 11.51
N GLY A 30 18.91 23.49 10.91
CA GLY A 30 17.68 23.67 11.65
C GLY A 30 17.69 22.77 12.91
N PRO A 31 16.85 23.00 13.90
CA PRO A 31 16.77 22.12 15.05
C PRO A 31 16.57 20.68 14.56
N GLU A 32 17.34 19.74 15.12
CA GLU A 32 17.16 18.33 14.79
C GLU A 32 15.70 17.91 15.05
N PRO A 33 15.08 17.13 14.15
CA PRO A 33 13.71 16.64 14.34
C PRO A 33 13.59 15.96 15.70
N GLN A 34 12.56 16.31 16.46
CA GLN A 34 12.31 15.67 17.76
C GLN A 34 11.61 14.34 17.55
N PRO A 35 11.98 13.30 18.31
CA PRO A 35 11.27 12.03 18.24
C PRO A 35 9.77 12.19 18.53
N VAL A 36 8.95 11.47 17.76
CA VAL A 36 7.49 11.42 17.87
C VAL A 36 7.08 10.01 18.26
N ASP A 37 6.24 9.88 19.28
CA ASP A 37 5.63 8.61 19.63
C ASP A 37 4.53 8.25 18.62
N LEU A 38 4.60 7.04 18.07
CA LEU A 38 3.68 6.57 17.05
C LEU A 38 3.30 5.12 17.30
N THR A 39 2.00 4.81 17.28
CA THR A 39 1.50 3.43 17.34
C THR A 39 0.96 3.02 15.98
N VAL A 40 1.57 1.98 15.39
CA VAL A 40 1.21 1.42 14.08
C VAL A 40 0.61 0.03 14.26
N MET A 41 -0.51 -0.23 13.58
CA MET A 41 -1.27 -1.47 13.70
C MET A 41 -1.45 -2.14 12.33
N SER A 42 -1.38 -3.47 12.30
CA SER A 42 -1.84 -4.30 11.18
C SER A 42 -3.10 -5.06 11.58
N PHE A 43 -4.16 -4.99 10.78
CA PHE A 43 -5.42 -5.64 11.10
C PHE A 43 -6.16 -6.16 9.86
N ASN A 44 -6.14 -7.47 9.66
CA ASN A 44 -7.07 -8.13 8.74
C ASN A 44 -8.45 -8.24 9.41
N ILE A 45 -9.47 -7.62 8.80
CA ILE A 45 -10.82 -7.51 9.38
C ILE A 45 -11.87 -8.44 8.75
N TRP A 46 -11.42 -9.46 8.08
CA TRP A 46 -12.25 -10.54 7.53
C TRP A 46 -13.52 -10.09 6.83
N TYR A 47 -13.46 -9.98 5.51
CA TYR A 47 -14.60 -9.54 4.68
C TYR A 47 -15.28 -8.25 5.16
N GLY A 48 -14.50 -7.27 5.63
CA GLY A 48 -15.01 -5.98 6.11
C GLY A 48 -15.82 -6.12 7.39
N ALA A 49 -15.45 -7.04 8.27
CA ALA A 49 -16.15 -7.38 9.50
C ALA A 49 -17.63 -7.75 9.29
N SER A 50 -17.97 -8.32 8.11
CA SER A 50 -19.37 -8.60 7.76
C SER A 50 -19.81 -10.01 8.14
N VAL A 51 -18.90 -10.86 8.59
CA VAL A 51 -19.16 -12.27 8.89
C VAL A 51 -19.57 -12.47 10.36
N THR A 52 -18.98 -11.72 11.27
CA THR A 52 -19.14 -11.93 12.73
C THR A 52 -19.92 -10.82 13.40
N HIS A 53 -19.35 -9.63 13.44
CA HIS A 53 -19.84 -8.48 14.20
C HIS A 53 -19.75 -7.22 13.34
N GLY A 54 -19.91 -6.07 13.93
CA GLY A 54 -19.92 -4.82 13.17
C GLY A 54 -18.57 -4.15 13.05
N LEU A 55 -18.60 -2.98 12.44
CA LEU A 55 -17.41 -2.12 12.35
C LEU A 55 -17.12 -1.43 13.70
N ASP A 56 -18.09 -1.41 14.61
CA ASP A 56 -17.94 -0.77 15.92
C ASP A 56 -16.88 -1.51 16.75
N GLU A 57 -16.84 -2.84 16.67
CA GLU A 57 -15.82 -3.68 17.34
C GLU A 57 -14.43 -3.52 16.69
N VAL A 58 -14.38 -3.31 15.37
CA VAL A 58 -13.12 -2.95 14.69
C VAL A 58 -12.61 -1.61 15.18
N ALA A 59 -13.46 -0.60 15.26
CA ALA A 59 -13.10 0.71 15.77
C ALA A 59 -12.72 0.67 17.25
N GLU A 60 -13.38 -0.17 18.06
CA GLU A 60 -13.02 -0.41 19.46
C GLU A 60 -11.63 -1.02 19.58
N ALA A 61 -11.28 -2.03 18.75
CA ALA A 61 -9.96 -2.64 18.74
C ALA A 61 -8.86 -1.62 18.43
N ILE A 62 -9.10 -0.76 17.44
CA ILE A 62 -8.16 0.32 17.04
C ILE A 62 -7.98 1.33 18.18
N ARG A 63 -9.08 1.77 18.82
CA ARG A 63 -9.03 2.70 19.97
C ARG A 63 -8.34 2.07 21.18
N ALA A 64 -8.64 0.81 21.48
CA ALA A 64 -8.05 0.09 22.63
C ALA A 64 -6.55 -0.14 22.45
N ALA A 65 -6.07 -0.33 21.22
CA ALA A 65 -4.67 -0.40 20.88
C ALA A 65 -3.97 0.97 20.91
N GLY A 66 -4.71 2.07 20.96
CA GLY A 66 -4.16 3.42 20.83
C GLY A 66 -3.51 3.69 19.47
N ALA A 67 -3.93 2.96 18.43
CA ALA A 67 -3.29 3.03 17.12
C ALA A 67 -3.50 4.39 16.45
N ASP A 68 -2.40 4.98 15.97
CA ASP A 68 -2.38 6.21 15.19
C ASP A 68 -2.48 5.93 13.69
N VAL A 69 -1.91 4.80 13.25
CA VAL A 69 -1.88 4.36 11.85
C VAL A 69 -2.26 2.89 11.79
N VAL A 70 -3.15 2.55 10.87
CA VAL A 70 -3.61 1.16 10.69
C VAL A 70 -3.54 0.76 9.22
N GLY A 71 -2.71 -0.24 8.93
CA GLY A 71 -2.77 -0.98 7.67
C GLY A 71 -3.83 -2.07 7.80
N MET A 72 -4.86 -2.01 6.95
CA MET A 72 -5.98 -2.94 7.01
C MET A 72 -5.93 -3.92 5.85
N GLN A 73 -6.29 -5.18 6.13
CA GLN A 73 -6.49 -6.17 5.09
C GLN A 73 -7.95 -6.59 5.12
N GLU A 74 -8.47 -6.91 3.95
CA GLU A 74 -9.87 -7.22 3.71
C GLU A 74 -10.89 -6.17 4.16
N PRO A 75 -10.60 -4.84 4.10
CA PRO A 75 -11.62 -3.85 4.50
C PRO A 75 -12.77 -3.78 3.50
N TYR A 76 -12.59 -4.29 2.27
CA TYR A 76 -13.57 -4.17 1.19
C TYR A 76 -14.09 -2.72 1.10
N THR A 77 -15.34 -2.51 0.86
CA THR A 77 -15.93 -1.16 0.75
C THR A 77 -16.15 -0.45 2.11
N ARG A 78 -15.53 -0.94 3.19
CA ARG A 78 -15.78 -0.44 4.56
C ARG A 78 -14.75 0.56 5.07
N LEU A 79 -13.57 0.61 4.47
CA LEU A 79 -12.43 1.41 4.93
C LEU A 79 -12.78 2.87 5.24
N ARG A 80 -13.44 3.55 4.28
CA ARG A 80 -13.85 4.97 4.44
C ARG A 80 -14.84 5.19 5.58
N ARG A 81 -15.65 4.18 5.91
CA ARG A 81 -16.58 4.26 7.04
C ARG A 81 -15.83 4.17 8.37
N ILE A 82 -14.89 3.23 8.49
CA ILE A 82 -14.06 3.07 9.68
C ILE A 82 -13.24 4.35 9.93
N ALA A 83 -12.57 4.86 8.90
CA ALA A 83 -11.80 6.10 8.99
C ALA A 83 -12.66 7.28 9.50
N ARG A 84 -13.87 7.44 8.95
CA ARG A 84 -14.81 8.50 9.37
C ARG A 84 -15.23 8.36 10.83
N GLU A 85 -15.49 7.13 11.27
CA GLU A 85 -15.88 6.86 12.66
C GLU A 85 -14.76 7.20 13.66
N LEU A 86 -13.51 7.00 13.24
CA LEU A 86 -12.33 7.31 14.04
C LEU A 86 -11.86 8.76 13.90
N GLY A 87 -12.36 9.51 12.91
CA GLY A 87 -11.85 10.83 12.55
C GLY A 87 -10.47 10.78 11.88
N PHE A 88 -10.14 9.68 11.20
CA PHE A 88 -8.87 9.43 10.57
C PHE A 88 -8.89 9.81 9.08
N HIS A 89 -7.71 10.17 8.57
CA HIS A 89 -7.43 10.21 7.14
C HIS A 89 -7.46 8.80 6.55
N VAL A 90 -7.65 8.70 5.23
CA VAL A 90 -7.80 7.40 4.57
C VAL A 90 -7.13 7.40 3.20
N SER A 91 -6.37 6.34 2.93
CA SER A 91 -5.90 5.96 1.60
C SER A 91 -6.59 4.67 1.16
N PRO A 92 -7.57 4.73 0.26
CA PRO A 92 -8.22 3.53 -0.28
C PRO A 92 -7.33 2.72 -1.22
N ARG A 93 -6.32 3.35 -1.82
CA ARG A 93 -5.32 2.67 -2.66
C ARG A 93 -4.43 1.76 -1.86
N MET A 94 -4.11 2.15 -0.62
CA MET A 94 -3.21 1.41 0.25
C MET A 94 -3.93 0.56 1.29
N HIS A 95 -5.25 0.75 1.49
CA HIS A 95 -5.99 0.23 2.63
C HIS A 95 -5.36 0.67 3.96
N VAL A 96 -5.02 1.96 4.06
CA VAL A 96 -4.45 2.56 5.26
C VAL A 96 -5.38 3.66 5.78
N ILE A 97 -5.51 3.71 7.09
CA ILE A 97 -6.13 4.84 7.80
C ILE A 97 -5.14 5.40 8.81
N SER A 98 -5.19 6.71 9.06
CA SER A 98 -4.21 7.36 9.93
C SER A 98 -4.80 8.60 10.60
N ARG A 99 -4.38 8.86 11.85
CA ARG A 99 -4.60 10.15 12.53
C ARG A 99 -3.88 11.29 11.82
N TYR A 100 -2.74 10.98 11.21
CA TYR A 100 -1.91 11.91 10.46
C TYR A 100 -2.33 11.99 8.98
N PRO A 101 -2.18 13.13 8.31
CA PRO A 101 -2.40 13.22 6.87
C PRO A 101 -1.57 12.18 6.12
N ILE A 102 -2.19 11.52 5.15
CA ILE A 102 -1.56 10.54 4.27
C ILE A 102 -1.29 11.26 2.95
N LEU A 103 -0.03 11.26 2.51
CA LEU A 103 0.41 11.89 1.28
C LEU A 103 0.91 10.81 0.34
N GLU A 104 0.25 10.66 -0.80
CA GLU A 104 0.60 9.70 -1.85
C GLU A 104 1.30 10.44 -3.00
N PRO A 105 2.63 10.65 -2.93
CA PRO A 105 3.33 11.41 -3.95
C PRO A 105 3.35 10.65 -5.27
N ARG A 106 3.46 11.37 -6.37
CA ARG A 106 3.61 10.78 -7.69
C ARG A 106 4.78 9.78 -7.72
N GLY A 107 4.53 8.58 -8.25
CA GLY A 107 5.51 7.49 -8.30
C GLY A 107 5.45 6.53 -7.10
N SER A 108 4.64 6.80 -6.08
CA SER A 108 4.35 5.82 -5.02
C SER A 108 3.40 4.70 -5.50
N ASP A 109 2.59 4.98 -6.52
CA ASP A 109 1.67 4.07 -7.21
C ASP A 109 0.78 3.20 -6.28
N GLY A 110 0.53 3.71 -5.06
CA GLY A 110 -0.24 3.02 -4.02
C GLY A 110 0.53 1.90 -3.30
N ASP A 111 1.84 1.81 -3.49
CA ASP A 111 2.69 0.88 -2.76
C ASP A 111 3.11 1.43 -1.40
N TRP A 112 3.24 2.76 -1.28
CA TRP A 112 3.58 3.46 -0.05
C TRP A 112 3.05 4.90 -0.04
N ALA A 113 3.03 5.52 1.14
CA ALA A 113 2.69 6.92 1.32
C ALA A 113 3.53 7.54 2.45
N TYR A 114 3.66 8.87 2.45
CA TYR A 114 4.14 9.57 3.62
C TYR A 114 3.02 9.81 4.63
N LEU A 115 3.36 9.75 5.90
CA LEU A 115 2.59 10.22 7.04
C LEU A 115 3.18 11.56 7.45
N LEU A 116 2.42 12.63 7.39
CA LEU A 116 2.86 13.96 7.79
C LEU A 116 2.75 14.09 9.32
N LEU A 117 3.84 13.82 10.02
CA LEU A 117 3.89 13.79 11.49
C LEU A 117 3.95 15.20 12.11
N GLY A 118 4.55 16.14 11.39
CA GLY A 118 4.67 17.54 11.73
C GLY A 118 4.84 18.40 10.48
N PRO A 119 4.95 19.74 10.61
CA PRO A 119 5.24 20.60 9.48
C PRO A 119 6.55 20.21 8.81
N GLY A 120 6.50 19.78 7.54
CA GLY A 120 7.67 19.30 6.81
C GLY A 120 8.34 18.05 7.36
N GLU A 121 7.69 17.30 8.24
CA GLU A 121 8.26 16.13 8.90
C GLU A 121 7.45 14.87 8.56
N VAL A 122 8.10 13.86 8.02
CA VAL A 122 7.44 12.65 7.53
C VAL A 122 8.07 11.36 8.05
N ALA A 123 7.22 10.34 8.15
CA ALA A 123 7.56 8.92 8.08
C ALA A 123 6.83 8.30 6.89
N ALA A 124 7.14 7.06 6.54
CA ALA A 124 6.45 6.35 5.46
C ALA A 124 5.67 5.14 5.98
N ILE A 125 4.60 4.79 5.27
CA ILE A 125 3.79 3.60 5.51
C ILE A 125 3.59 2.83 4.23
N ALA A 126 3.72 1.51 4.30
CA ALA A 126 3.31 0.55 3.29
C ALA A 126 2.38 -0.48 3.91
N ASN A 127 1.52 -1.09 3.12
CA ASN A 127 0.59 -2.12 3.56
C ASN A 127 0.40 -3.19 2.50
N THR A 128 0.37 -4.46 2.91
CA THR A 128 0.19 -5.58 1.98
C THR A 128 -0.83 -6.59 2.48
N HIS A 129 -1.37 -7.38 1.56
CA HIS A 129 -2.06 -8.62 1.82
C HIS A 129 -1.58 -9.64 0.79
N LEU A 130 -0.69 -10.53 1.20
CA LEU A 130 -0.14 -11.54 0.30
C LEU A 130 -1.14 -12.69 0.10
N SER A 131 -0.97 -13.45 -0.97
CA SER A 131 -1.90 -14.53 -1.31
C SER A 131 -2.03 -15.57 -0.20
N CYS A 132 -3.24 -15.84 0.26
CA CYS A 132 -3.54 -16.82 1.31
C CYS A 132 -3.19 -18.26 0.90
N CYS A 133 -3.50 -18.61 -0.32
CA CYS A 133 -3.67 -20.00 -0.69
C CYS A 133 -2.86 -20.40 -1.92
N PRO A 134 -2.29 -21.66 -1.91
CA PRO A 134 -2.29 -22.61 -0.81
C PRO A 134 -1.36 -22.21 0.34
N TYR A 135 -1.75 -22.47 1.60
CA TYR A 135 -1.00 -22.15 2.80
C TYR A 135 -0.02 -23.29 3.14
N ALA A 136 1.28 -22.99 3.13
CA ALA A 136 2.32 -23.99 3.28
C ALA A 136 2.32 -24.70 4.65
N PRO A 137 2.12 -24.05 5.81
CA PRO A 137 2.03 -24.71 7.11
C PRO A 137 0.98 -25.82 7.17
N TYR A 138 -0.21 -25.60 6.59
CA TYR A 138 -1.23 -26.66 6.52
C TYR A 138 -0.77 -27.87 5.72
N ARG A 139 0.00 -27.65 4.65
CA ARG A 139 0.55 -28.73 3.81
C ARG A 139 1.63 -29.52 4.56
N ILE A 140 2.42 -28.84 5.39
CA ILE A 140 3.43 -29.46 6.23
C ILE A 140 2.78 -30.34 7.28
N VAL A 141 1.85 -29.79 8.07
CA VAL A 141 1.21 -30.51 9.19
C VAL A 141 0.42 -31.73 8.70
N ASN A 142 -0.29 -31.61 7.58
CA ASN A 142 -0.95 -32.74 6.97
C ASN A 142 -0.01 -33.74 6.26
N ARG A 143 1.34 -33.59 6.45
CA ARG A 143 2.40 -34.45 5.90
C ARG A 143 2.36 -34.60 4.37
N ARG A 144 1.84 -33.58 3.67
CA ARG A 144 1.81 -33.56 2.21
C ARG A 144 3.06 -32.93 1.62
N PHE A 145 3.76 -32.07 2.38
CA PHE A 145 4.96 -31.38 1.96
C PHE A 145 6.13 -31.71 2.86
N ASP A 146 7.28 -31.95 2.24
CA ASP A 146 8.57 -31.81 2.88
C ASP A 146 8.97 -30.32 2.91
N ARG A 147 10.11 -30.03 3.53
CA ARG A 147 10.64 -28.67 3.64
C ARG A 147 10.83 -28.02 2.26
N ASP A 148 11.37 -28.78 1.31
CA ASP A 148 11.67 -28.24 -0.02
C ASP A 148 10.40 -27.92 -0.82
N ALA A 149 9.37 -28.74 -0.69
CA ALA A 149 8.06 -28.48 -1.30
C ALA A 149 7.42 -27.22 -0.72
N ALA A 150 7.50 -27.01 0.60
CA ALA A 150 7.03 -25.79 1.25
C ALA A 150 7.79 -24.55 0.76
N LEU A 151 9.11 -24.61 0.72
CA LEU A 151 9.94 -23.51 0.21
C LEU A 151 9.72 -23.24 -1.28
N ARG A 152 9.50 -24.26 -2.11
CA ARG A 152 9.14 -24.06 -3.52
C ARG A 152 7.81 -23.35 -3.68
N LEU A 153 6.81 -23.71 -2.85
CA LEU A 153 5.53 -23.01 -2.85
C LEU A 153 5.70 -21.54 -2.51
N GLU A 154 6.40 -21.23 -1.43
CA GLU A 154 6.64 -19.83 -1.02
C GLU A 154 7.39 -19.02 -2.09
N ARG A 155 8.45 -19.59 -2.69
CA ARG A 155 9.20 -18.96 -3.78
C ARG A 155 8.35 -18.66 -5.01
N ASN A 156 7.38 -19.49 -5.31
CA ASN A 156 6.51 -19.33 -6.48
C ASN A 156 5.30 -18.43 -6.24
N THR A 157 5.02 -18.10 -4.99
CA THR A 157 3.86 -17.30 -4.57
C THR A 157 4.29 -16.04 -3.83
N ARG A 158 4.33 -16.09 -2.51
CA ARG A 158 4.48 -14.93 -1.62
C ARG A 158 5.84 -14.26 -1.72
N LEU A 159 6.92 -15.04 -1.95
CA LEU A 159 8.23 -14.44 -2.16
C LEU A 159 8.27 -13.53 -3.39
N ARG A 160 7.59 -13.91 -4.48
CA ARG A 160 7.50 -13.03 -5.66
C ARG A 160 6.70 -11.77 -5.39
N GLN A 161 5.69 -11.86 -4.54
CA GLN A 161 4.87 -10.71 -4.17
C GLN A 161 5.67 -9.76 -3.28
N ILE A 162 6.26 -10.27 -2.20
CA ILE A 162 7.04 -9.44 -1.28
C ILE A 162 8.24 -8.78 -1.97
N THR A 163 8.92 -9.48 -2.89
CA THR A 163 10.03 -8.90 -3.66
C THR A 163 9.59 -7.66 -4.46
N LYS A 164 8.38 -7.65 -5.00
CA LYS A 164 7.84 -6.47 -5.69
C LYS A 164 7.58 -5.31 -4.75
N HIS A 165 6.99 -5.60 -3.57
CA HIS A 165 6.77 -4.58 -2.56
C HIS A 165 8.08 -3.98 -2.06
N LEU A 166 9.08 -4.82 -1.76
CA LEU A 166 10.38 -4.36 -1.31
C LEU A 166 11.09 -3.51 -2.37
N ALA A 167 10.99 -3.88 -3.65
CA ALA A 167 11.53 -3.07 -4.74
C ALA A 167 10.82 -1.70 -4.87
N ALA A 168 9.51 -1.64 -4.62
CA ALA A 168 8.78 -0.37 -4.60
C ALA A 168 9.16 0.53 -3.41
N LEU A 169 9.66 -0.06 -2.32
CA LEU A 169 10.12 0.66 -1.13
C LEU A 169 11.59 1.09 -1.22
N GLU A 170 12.37 0.58 -2.17
CA GLU A 170 13.80 0.85 -2.31
C GLU A 170 14.16 2.36 -2.21
N PRO A 171 13.43 3.31 -2.85
CA PRO A 171 13.75 4.72 -2.71
C PRO A 171 13.64 5.27 -1.27
N LEU A 172 12.72 4.73 -0.48
CA LEU A 172 12.57 5.10 0.93
C LEU A 172 13.73 4.55 1.77
N LEU A 173 14.12 3.30 1.49
CA LEU A 173 15.20 2.63 2.21
C LEU A 173 16.55 3.27 1.90
N GLU A 174 16.83 3.60 0.65
CA GLU A 174 18.05 4.32 0.23
C GLU A 174 18.14 5.71 0.87
N ALA A 175 17.02 6.41 1.02
CA ALA A 175 16.93 7.71 1.67
C ALA A 175 16.86 7.61 3.20
N ASN A 176 16.91 6.41 3.78
CA ASN A 176 16.79 6.14 5.21
C ASN A 176 15.55 6.79 5.86
N VAL A 177 14.43 6.79 5.12
CA VAL A 177 13.13 7.27 5.62
C VAL A 177 12.63 6.33 6.71
N PRO A 178 12.19 6.83 7.91
CA PRO A 178 11.51 5.98 8.88
C PRO A 178 10.26 5.38 8.22
N THR A 179 10.26 4.05 8.04
CA THR A 179 9.25 3.37 7.22
C THR A 179 8.62 2.22 7.97
N PHE A 180 7.29 2.17 7.98
CA PHE A 180 6.51 1.08 8.52
C PHE A 180 5.94 0.23 7.39
N PHE A 181 5.99 -1.09 7.53
CA PHE A 181 5.41 -2.01 6.57
C PHE A 181 4.49 -2.99 7.30
N THR A 182 3.19 -2.77 7.16
CA THR A 182 2.12 -3.57 7.77
C THR A 182 1.58 -4.60 6.80
N GLY A 183 0.96 -5.66 7.30
CA GLY A 183 0.23 -6.58 6.43
C GLY A 183 -0.11 -7.92 7.05
N ASP A 184 -1.05 -8.60 6.39
CA ASP A 184 -1.18 -10.04 6.43
C ASP A 184 -0.28 -10.63 5.34
N PHE A 185 0.84 -11.18 5.77
CA PHE A 185 1.84 -11.74 4.87
C PHE A 185 1.49 -13.18 4.43
N ASN A 186 0.50 -13.80 5.05
CA ASN A 186 0.09 -15.18 4.78
C ASN A 186 1.28 -16.17 4.74
N SER A 187 2.35 -15.82 5.40
CA SER A 187 3.59 -16.59 5.56
C SER A 187 4.16 -16.33 6.94
N PRO A 188 4.50 -17.35 7.71
CA PRO A 188 5.06 -17.16 9.04
C PRO A 188 6.43 -16.47 9.03
N SER A 189 6.85 -15.97 10.20
CA SER A 189 8.24 -15.57 10.40
C SER A 189 9.14 -16.79 10.58
N TYR A 190 10.34 -16.76 10.00
CA TYR A 190 11.35 -17.78 10.28
C TYR A 190 11.78 -17.78 11.74
N ARG A 191 11.62 -16.65 12.45
CA ARG A 191 11.88 -16.50 13.90
C ARG A 191 10.87 -17.26 14.76
N ASP A 192 9.72 -17.63 14.18
CA ASP A 192 8.63 -18.36 14.88
C ASP A 192 8.66 -19.86 14.58
N TRP A 193 9.54 -20.30 13.67
CA TRP A 193 9.74 -21.71 13.31
C TRP A 193 11.17 -22.18 13.65
N THR A 194 11.69 -21.72 14.79
CA THR A 194 12.96 -22.19 15.37
C THR A 194 12.86 -23.63 15.80
N ARG A 195 13.97 -24.24 16.19
CA ARG A 195 13.95 -25.62 16.68
C ARG A 195 13.09 -25.75 17.93
N GLU A 196 13.26 -24.83 18.87
CA GLU A 196 12.55 -24.79 20.14
C GLU A 196 11.03 -24.61 19.95
N ALA A 197 10.63 -23.69 19.08
CA ALA A 197 9.23 -23.44 18.77
C ALA A 197 8.58 -24.61 18.02
N VAL A 198 9.30 -25.23 17.09
CA VAL A 198 8.84 -26.43 16.36
C VAL A 198 8.65 -27.60 17.30
N GLU A 199 9.57 -27.82 18.24
CA GLU A 199 9.48 -28.86 19.26
C GLU A 199 8.29 -28.61 20.20
N ALA A 200 8.16 -27.39 20.75
CA ALA A 200 7.05 -27.01 21.63
C ALA A 200 5.67 -27.15 20.97
N ARG A 201 5.58 -26.89 19.66
CA ARG A 201 4.34 -26.96 18.87
C ARG A 201 4.08 -28.34 18.25
N GLY A 202 5.00 -29.30 18.38
CA GLY A 202 4.90 -30.60 17.74
C GLY A 202 4.95 -30.57 16.21
N LEU A 203 5.60 -29.57 15.64
CA LEU A 203 5.77 -29.45 14.19
C LEU A 203 6.89 -30.38 13.69
N PRO A 204 6.86 -30.83 12.42
CA PRO A 204 7.78 -31.87 11.98
C PRO A 204 9.22 -31.41 11.73
N TYR A 205 9.45 -30.13 11.47
CA TYR A 205 10.76 -29.54 11.19
C TYR A 205 10.73 -28.01 11.13
N THR A 206 11.90 -27.41 11.30
CA THR A 206 12.12 -25.97 11.14
C THR A 206 11.99 -25.52 9.69
N VAL A 207 11.49 -24.31 9.46
CA VAL A 207 11.44 -23.70 8.11
C VAL A 207 12.01 -22.28 8.17
N ARG A 208 12.95 -21.99 7.31
CA ARG A 208 13.43 -20.62 7.09
C ARG A 208 12.53 -19.93 6.06
N TRP A 209 11.43 -19.40 6.51
CA TRP A 209 10.41 -18.78 5.66
C TRP A 209 11.00 -17.63 4.85
N PRO A 210 10.99 -17.71 3.50
CA PRO A 210 11.74 -16.77 2.67
C PRO A 210 11.15 -15.36 2.64
N VAL A 211 9.87 -15.19 2.95
CA VAL A 211 9.20 -13.89 2.98
C VAL A 211 9.79 -13.03 4.09
N SER A 212 9.74 -13.49 5.33
CA SER A 212 10.29 -12.78 6.49
C SER A 212 11.80 -12.59 6.39
N LEU A 213 12.53 -13.60 5.87
CA LEU A 213 13.97 -13.47 5.60
C LEU A 213 14.29 -12.35 4.60
N SER A 214 13.49 -12.21 3.53
CA SER A 214 13.69 -11.15 2.55
C SER A 214 13.36 -9.77 3.09
N THR A 215 12.33 -9.67 3.95
CA THR A 215 11.94 -8.41 4.60
C THR A 215 13.04 -7.94 5.57
N GLU A 216 13.59 -8.84 6.39
CA GLU A 216 14.73 -8.51 7.26
C GLU A 216 16.00 -8.20 6.46
N ALA A 217 16.26 -8.93 5.37
CA ALA A 217 17.42 -8.67 4.51
C ALA A 217 17.35 -7.29 3.83
N ALA A 218 16.16 -6.73 3.65
CA ALA A 218 15.96 -5.36 3.20
C ALA A 218 16.15 -4.31 4.32
N GLY A 219 16.47 -4.74 5.55
CA GLY A 219 16.76 -3.88 6.68
C GLY A 219 15.58 -3.64 7.64
N PHE A 220 14.43 -4.24 7.40
CA PHE A 220 13.28 -4.12 8.31
C PHE A 220 13.46 -4.94 9.57
N GLU A 221 13.07 -4.38 10.71
CA GLU A 221 12.96 -5.06 11.99
C GLU A 221 11.54 -5.59 12.21
N ASP A 222 11.42 -6.84 12.68
CA ASP A 222 10.18 -7.42 13.17
C ASP A 222 9.85 -6.85 14.54
N SER A 223 8.97 -5.85 14.61
CA SER A 223 8.68 -5.09 15.83
C SER A 223 8.16 -5.97 16.98
N TYR A 224 7.40 -7.03 16.67
CA TYR A 224 6.94 -7.94 17.71
C TYR A 224 8.11 -8.74 18.29
N ARG A 225 9.01 -9.27 17.47
CA ARG A 225 10.18 -10.03 17.93
C ARG A 225 11.28 -9.15 18.51
N ALA A 226 11.30 -7.85 18.26
CA ALA A 226 12.17 -6.90 18.96
C ALA A 226 11.83 -6.82 20.46
N VAL A 227 10.55 -6.88 20.80
CA VAL A 227 10.05 -6.80 22.19
C VAL A 227 9.85 -8.19 22.82
N HIS A 228 9.44 -9.17 22.04
CA HIS A 228 9.14 -10.53 22.45
C HIS A 228 10.07 -11.54 21.74
N PRO A 229 11.33 -11.66 22.14
CA PRO A 229 12.33 -12.43 21.39
C PRO A 229 12.14 -13.95 21.48
N ASP A 230 11.45 -14.47 22.51
CA ASP A 230 11.23 -15.90 22.69
C ASP A 230 9.91 -16.36 22.03
N PRO A 231 9.96 -17.11 20.89
CA PRO A 231 8.75 -17.56 20.21
C PRO A 231 7.99 -18.67 20.91
N VAL A 232 8.55 -19.25 22.00
CA VAL A 232 7.88 -20.27 22.81
C VAL A 232 7.08 -19.61 23.93
N ALA A 233 7.70 -18.65 24.62
CA ALA A 233 7.05 -17.92 25.71
C ALA A 233 5.97 -16.98 25.16
N ASP A 234 6.31 -16.28 24.07
CA ASP A 234 5.45 -15.26 23.45
C ASP A 234 5.21 -15.59 21.96
N PRO A 235 4.36 -16.60 21.66
CA PRO A 235 4.15 -17.03 20.27
C PRO A 235 3.52 -15.96 19.38
N GLY A 236 2.68 -15.09 19.92
CA GLY A 236 2.08 -13.97 19.21
C GLY A 236 1.18 -14.36 18.04
N PHE A 237 0.52 -15.52 18.11
CA PHE A 237 -0.29 -16.06 17.01
C PHE A 237 -1.40 -15.10 16.60
N THR A 238 -1.34 -14.62 15.36
CA THR A 238 -2.39 -13.80 14.76
C THR A 238 -3.41 -14.66 14.01
N TRP A 239 -3.00 -15.72 13.36
CA TRP A 239 -3.85 -16.74 12.76
C TRP A 239 -3.97 -17.94 13.72
N THR A 240 -5.11 -18.33 14.27
CA THR A 240 -6.44 -17.75 14.12
C THR A 240 -7.16 -17.77 15.47
N PRO A 241 -8.01 -16.78 15.79
CA PRO A 241 -8.95 -16.86 16.91
C PRO A 241 -10.16 -17.77 16.63
N GLY A 242 -10.35 -18.14 15.36
CA GLY A 242 -11.48 -18.94 14.85
C GLY A 242 -12.31 -18.23 13.79
N TYR A 243 -13.08 -19.00 12.98
CA TYR A 243 -13.91 -18.46 11.90
C TYR A 243 -15.36 -18.99 11.92
N PRO A 244 -16.25 -18.33 12.69
CA PRO A 244 -16.01 -17.28 13.68
C PRO A 244 -15.45 -17.84 14.99
N THR A 245 -14.88 -16.97 15.79
CA THR A 245 -14.41 -17.28 17.16
C THR A 245 -15.51 -17.96 18.00
N PRO A 246 -15.20 -19.06 18.72
CA PRO A 246 -13.88 -19.72 18.89
C PRO A 246 -13.68 -20.97 17.99
N PHE A 247 -14.41 -21.08 16.89
CA PHE A 247 -14.38 -22.28 16.04
C PHE A 247 -13.08 -22.35 15.24
N VAL A 248 -12.29 -23.40 15.46
CA VAL A 248 -11.08 -23.73 14.69
C VAL A 248 -11.17 -25.17 14.17
N TYR A 249 -10.56 -25.44 13.03
CA TYR A 249 -10.50 -26.81 12.53
C TYR A 249 -9.34 -27.61 13.15
N PRO A 250 -9.46 -28.95 13.25
CA PRO A 250 -8.38 -29.80 13.81
C PRO A 250 -7.07 -29.77 13.02
N TRP A 251 -7.11 -29.25 11.79
CA TRP A 251 -5.93 -29.13 10.91
C TRP A 251 -5.34 -27.71 10.87
N ASP A 252 -5.91 -26.79 11.65
CA ASP A 252 -5.37 -25.43 11.72
C ASP A 252 -3.98 -25.42 12.35
N VAL A 253 -3.13 -24.59 11.80
CA VAL A 253 -1.81 -24.30 12.33
C VAL A 253 -1.82 -22.86 12.79
N PHE A 254 -1.62 -22.66 14.08
CA PHE A 254 -1.54 -21.32 14.64
C PHE A 254 -0.19 -20.70 14.29
N ASP A 255 -0.21 -19.58 13.61
CA ASP A 255 0.99 -18.86 13.19
C ASP A 255 0.82 -17.35 13.37
N ARG A 256 1.92 -16.65 13.50
CA ARG A 256 1.97 -15.20 13.38
C ARG A 256 2.26 -14.89 11.91
N ILE A 257 1.27 -14.30 11.22
CA ILE A 257 1.32 -13.97 9.79
C ILE A 257 0.95 -12.52 9.50
N ASP A 258 0.46 -11.80 10.51
CA ASP A 258 0.23 -10.37 10.49
C ASP A 258 1.40 -9.66 11.16
N PHE A 259 1.94 -8.63 10.54
CA PHE A 259 3.17 -7.98 10.98
C PHE A 259 3.06 -6.46 10.93
N VAL A 260 3.84 -5.85 11.82
CA VAL A 260 4.33 -4.47 11.72
C VAL A 260 5.85 -4.55 11.64
N TRP A 261 6.40 -4.24 10.47
CA TRP A 261 7.83 -4.12 10.25
C TRP A 261 8.24 -2.66 10.33
N ALA A 262 9.42 -2.37 10.86
CA ALA A 262 9.95 -1.02 10.99
C ALA A 262 11.35 -0.90 10.38
N PHE A 263 11.65 0.24 9.76
CA PHE A 263 12.94 0.52 9.14
C PHE A 263 13.37 1.97 9.40
N GLY A 264 14.68 2.19 9.47
CA GLY A 264 15.29 3.52 9.56
C GLY A 264 15.40 4.03 11.01
N PRO A 265 15.36 5.34 11.25
CA PRO A 265 15.51 5.93 12.58
C PRO A 265 14.26 5.77 13.44
N VAL A 266 13.99 4.52 13.83
CA VAL A 266 12.81 4.07 14.58
C VAL A 266 13.27 3.14 15.70
N GLU A 267 12.79 3.35 16.92
CA GLU A 267 12.97 2.45 18.06
C GLU A 267 11.63 1.81 18.43
N THR A 268 11.56 0.48 18.43
CA THR A 268 10.37 -0.25 18.89
C THR A 268 10.32 -0.24 20.41
N THR A 269 9.30 0.38 21.00
CA THR A 269 9.15 0.54 22.46
C THR A 269 8.17 -0.44 23.07
N ALA A 270 7.17 -0.90 22.32
CA ALA A 270 6.20 -1.91 22.75
C ALA A 270 5.58 -2.62 21.53
N SER A 271 5.06 -3.81 21.75
CA SER A 271 4.24 -4.53 20.77
C SER A 271 3.21 -5.41 21.48
N SER A 272 1.98 -5.44 20.98
CA SER A 272 0.86 -6.15 21.59
C SER A 272 0.01 -6.85 20.55
N VAL A 273 -0.54 -8.00 20.90
CA VAL A 273 -1.58 -8.69 20.13
C VAL A 273 -2.96 -8.26 20.65
N ILE A 274 -3.86 -7.93 19.73
CA ILE A 274 -5.26 -7.61 20.01
C ILE A 274 -6.11 -8.80 19.55
N GLY A 275 -6.91 -9.36 20.47
CA GLY A 275 -7.66 -10.58 20.17
C GLY A 275 -8.85 -10.84 21.08
N GLU A 276 -9.32 -12.07 21.04
CA GLU A 276 -10.56 -12.54 21.67
C GLU A 276 -10.43 -12.92 23.15
N SER A 277 -9.22 -13.22 23.60
CA SER A 277 -9.00 -13.77 24.95
C SER A 277 -7.65 -13.42 25.53
N ARG A 278 -7.57 -13.35 26.87
CA ARG A 278 -6.33 -13.15 27.63
C ARG A 278 -5.31 -14.28 27.48
N ALA A 279 -5.74 -15.44 27.01
CA ALA A 279 -4.83 -16.56 26.77
C ALA A 279 -3.99 -16.35 25.50
N ASN A 280 -4.44 -15.50 24.59
CA ASN A 280 -3.86 -15.36 23.25
C ASN A 280 -3.55 -13.91 22.87
N ALA A 281 -3.95 -12.94 23.69
CA ALA A 281 -3.82 -11.52 23.36
C ALA A 281 -3.63 -10.66 24.61
N ASP A 282 -2.89 -9.57 24.43
CA ASP A 282 -2.62 -8.57 25.47
C ASP A 282 -3.83 -7.64 25.66
N ILE A 283 -4.49 -7.29 24.56
CA ILE A 283 -5.69 -6.46 24.53
C ILE A 283 -6.86 -7.31 24.05
N VAL A 284 -7.94 -7.34 24.86
CA VAL A 284 -9.09 -8.21 24.60
C VAL A 284 -10.30 -7.40 24.17
N ILE A 285 -10.86 -7.74 23.00
CA ILE A 285 -12.10 -7.18 22.46
C ILE A 285 -13.17 -8.27 22.42
N ARG A 286 -14.37 -7.97 22.88
CA ARG A 286 -15.50 -8.91 22.91
C ARG A 286 -16.82 -8.24 22.55
N PRO A 287 -17.52 -8.79 21.54
CA PRO A 287 -17.15 -9.90 20.67
C PRO A 287 -16.01 -9.53 19.72
N TYR A 288 -15.20 -10.52 19.30
CA TYR A 288 -14.06 -10.23 18.43
C TYR A 288 -14.48 -10.24 16.93
N PRO A 289 -14.09 -9.22 16.15
CA PRO A 289 -14.68 -9.00 14.82
C PRO A 289 -14.01 -9.72 13.66
N SER A 290 -12.95 -10.48 13.87
CA SER A 290 -12.14 -11.07 12.79
C SER A 290 -11.73 -12.51 13.06
N ASP A 291 -11.32 -13.23 12.01
CA ASP A 291 -10.61 -14.51 12.08
C ASP A 291 -9.08 -14.34 12.18
N HIS A 292 -8.58 -13.10 12.21
CA HIS A 292 -7.21 -12.75 12.55
C HIS A 292 -7.16 -11.92 13.83
N ARG A 293 -6.16 -12.16 14.69
CA ARG A 293 -5.79 -11.19 15.73
C ARG A 293 -4.96 -10.09 15.09
N ALA A 294 -5.14 -8.87 15.57
CA ALA A 294 -4.34 -7.75 15.13
C ALA A 294 -3.04 -7.65 15.92
N VAL A 295 -2.06 -6.97 15.36
CA VAL A 295 -0.82 -6.60 16.05
C VAL A 295 -0.64 -5.08 16.00
N ALA A 296 -0.33 -4.47 17.14
CA ALA A 296 -0.01 -3.06 17.26
C ALA A 296 1.33 -2.89 17.95
N SER A 297 2.19 -2.06 17.37
CA SER A 297 3.51 -1.76 17.91
C SER A 297 3.69 -0.26 18.08
N SER A 298 4.27 0.13 19.20
CA SER A 298 4.58 1.53 19.52
C SER A 298 6.06 1.80 19.28
N PHE A 299 6.34 3.00 18.79
CA PHE A 299 7.66 3.40 18.36
C PHE A 299 7.98 4.82 18.82
N SER A 300 9.28 5.07 19.07
CA SER A 300 9.86 6.40 19.06
C SER A 300 10.47 6.62 17.68
N VAL A 301 9.95 7.58 16.93
CA VAL A 301 10.27 7.82 15.52
C VAL A 301 10.98 9.15 15.39
N THR A 302 12.18 9.19 14.84
CA THR A 302 12.79 10.44 14.40
C THR A 302 12.34 10.73 12.97
N PRO A 303 11.44 11.72 12.76
CA PRO A 303 10.92 12.01 11.43
C PRO A 303 12.03 12.46 10.47
N MET A 304 11.82 12.26 9.18
CA MET A 304 12.67 12.85 8.15
C MET A 304 12.06 14.17 7.65
N GLN A 305 12.92 15.10 7.24
CA GLN A 305 12.47 16.28 6.50
C GLN A 305 11.79 15.82 5.20
N ALA A 306 10.58 16.30 4.96
CA ALA A 306 9.83 15.99 3.76
C ALA A 306 10.58 16.47 2.49
N PRO A 307 10.56 15.72 1.40
CA PRO A 307 10.96 16.27 0.11
C PRO A 307 9.99 17.38 -0.31
N VAL A 308 10.40 18.22 -1.23
CA VAL A 308 9.47 19.20 -1.83
C VAL A 308 8.32 18.45 -2.51
N PHE A 309 7.08 18.79 -2.16
CA PHE A 309 5.88 18.18 -2.72
C PHE A 309 4.71 19.15 -2.85
N VAL A 310 3.79 18.83 -3.76
CA VAL A 310 2.38 19.21 -3.70
C VAL A 310 1.54 17.97 -3.87
N VAL A 311 0.53 17.79 -3.02
CA VAL A 311 -0.37 16.63 -3.06
C VAL A 311 -1.79 17.09 -2.82
N ALA A 312 -2.71 16.70 -3.70
CA ALA A 312 -4.14 16.90 -3.50
C ALA A 312 -4.65 16.05 -2.32
N GLU A 313 -5.63 16.54 -1.57
CA GLU A 313 -6.24 15.75 -0.49
C GLU A 313 -7.14 14.65 -1.08
N GLY A 314 -6.52 13.58 -1.58
CA GLY A 314 -7.13 12.39 -2.19
C GLY A 314 -7.06 12.39 -3.73
N GLU A 315 -7.08 11.20 -4.30
CA GLU A 315 -7.04 10.91 -5.73
C GLU A 315 -8.22 11.51 -6.52
N SER A 316 -9.35 11.72 -5.83
CA SER A 316 -10.52 12.38 -6.39
C SER A 316 -11.12 13.37 -5.40
N ALA A 317 -11.59 14.49 -5.91
CA ALA A 317 -12.28 15.51 -5.16
C ALA A 317 -13.70 15.72 -5.72
N ARG A 318 -14.60 16.13 -4.86
CA ARG A 318 -16.00 16.35 -5.24
C ARG A 318 -16.15 17.72 -5.88
N LEU A 319 -16.73 17.75 -7.04
CA LEU A 319 -17.05 18.98 -7.76
C LEU A 319 -17.98 19.89 -6.91
N GLY A 320 -17.72 21.18 -6.88
CA GLY A 320 -18.45 22.14 -6.07
C GLY A 320 -17.99 22.23 -4.60
N LEU A 321 -17.06 21.39 -4.17
CA LEU A 321 -16.37 21.55 -2.89
C LEU A 321 -14.94 22.05 -3.14
N PRO A 322 -14.33 22.80 -2.19
CA PRO A 322 -12.95 23.26 -2.36
C PRO A 322 -11.98 22.09 -2.57
N LEU A 323 -11.23 22.13 -3.65
CA LEU A 323 -10.11 21.22 -3.87
C LEU A 323 -8.93 21.70 -3.03
N ARG A 324 -8.56 20.92 -2.03
CA ARG A 324 -7.44 21.23 -1.13
C ARG A 324 -6.19 20.52 -1.63
N ALA A 325 -5.07 21.24 -1.62
CA ALA A 325 -3.75 20.69 -1.89
C ALA A 325 -2.78 21.12 -0.81
N ARG A 326 -2.03 20.15 -0.26
CA ARG A 326 -0.95 20.39 0.68
C ARG A 326 0.34 20.56 -0.08
N PHE A 327 1.20 21.43 0.41
CA PHE A 327 2.53 21.60 -0.15
C PHE A 327 3.60 21.71 0.95
N HIS A 328 4.81 21.27 0.59
CA HIS A 328 6.05 21.55 1.29
C HIS A 328 7.07 22.10 0.29
N THR A 329 7.76 23.15 0.65
CA THR A 329 8.79 23.78 -0.16
C THR A 329 10.01 24.10 0.70
N SER A 330 11.20 24.06 0.11
CA SER A 330 12.47 24.38 0.78
C SER A 330 12.91 25.85 0.62
N GLY A 331 12.02 26.74 0.20
CA GLY A 331 12.36 28.13 -0.06
C GLY A 331 11.18 29.07 -0.01
N SER A 332 11.41 30.28 0.43
CA SER A 332 10.37 31.29 0.58
C SER A 332 9.84 31.81 -0.77
N GLY A 333 8.55 31.76 -0.91
CA GLY A 333 7.84 32.29 -2.06
C GLY A 333 7.61 31.25 -3.16
N GLY A 334 6.54 31.47 -3.87
CA GLY A 334 6.04 30.59 -4.91
C GLY A 334 4.53 30.54 -4.89
N HIS A 335 3.98 29.67 -5.69
CA HIS A 335 2.53 29.51 -5.78
C HIS A 335 2.18 28.07 -6.16
N VAL A 336 0.94 27.70 -5.87
CA VAL A 336 0.34 26.44 -6.33
C VAL A 336 -0.68 26.80 -7.41
N SER A 337 -0.56 26.17 -8.57
CA SER A 337 -1.47 26.35 -9.71
C SER A 337 -2.41 25.15 -9.83
N LEU A 338 -3.66 25.42 -10.21
CA LEU A 338 -4.59 24.42 -10.70
C LEU A 338 -4.64 24.48 -12.23
N MET A 339 -4.45 23.34 -12.87
CA MET A 339 -4.44 23.23 -14.34
C MET A 339 -5.39 22.12 -14.80
N ALA A 340 -5.92 22.21 -16.01
CA ALA A 340 -6.56 21.05 -16.62
C ALA A 340 -5.51 19.96 -16.88
N GLY A 341 -5.88 18.70 -16.75
CA GLY A 341 -4.93 17.57 -16.85
C GLY A 341 -4.14 17.61 -18.16
N GLY A 342 -2.82 17.57 -18.04
CA GLY A 342 -1.88 17.65 -19.15
C GLY A 342 -1.73 19.05 -19.79
N SER A 343 -2.36 20.09 -19.22
CA SER A 343 -2.20 21.48 -19.65
C SER A 343 -1.00 22.13 -18.95
N SER A 344 -0.43 23.15 -19.58
CA SER A 344 0.54 24.07 -18.96
C SER A 344 -0.06 25.46 -18.65
N THR A 345 -1.37 25.62 -18.85
CA THR A 345 -2.05 26.92 -18.65
C THR A 345 -2.80 26.86 -17.31
N PRO A 346 -2.47 27.73 -16.34
CA PRO A 346 -3.18 27.81 -15.08
C PRO A 346 -4.64 28.22 -15.27
N LEU A 347 -5.52 27.57 -14.53
CA LEU A 347 -6.93 27.98 -14.34
C LEU A 347 -7.05 28.89 -13.10
N ALA A 348 -6.20 28.66 -12.12
CA ALA A 348 -6.09 29.46 -10.90
C ALA A 348 -4.70 29.32 -10.31
N ASP A 349 -4.19 30.41 -9.70
CA ASP A 349 -2.92 30.46 -8.99
C ASP A 349 -3.16 30.96 -7.56
N LEU A 350 -2.62 30.26 -6.57
CA LEU A 350 -2.70 30.62 -5.17
C LEU A 350 -1.29 30.72 -4.59
N PRO A 351 -0.91 31.87 -3.98
CA PRO A 351 0.43 32.03 -3.41
C PRO A 351 0.63 31.09 -2.22
N THR A 352 1.87 30.62 -2.00
CA THR A 352 2.25 29.86 -0.80
C THR A 352 2.25 30.71 0.46
N GLY A 353 2.15 32.04 0.32
CA GLY A 353 2.17 32.98 1.45
C GLY A 353 3.55 33.14 2.10
N GLY A 354 4.60 32.62 1.46
CA GLY A 354 5.97 32.70 1.98
C GLY A 354 6.24 31.73 3.15
N VAL A 355 5.41 30.70 3.31
CA VAL A 355 5.59 29.61 4.27
C VAL A 355 6.10 28.35 3.55
N ASP A 356 6.88 27.55 4.26
CA ASP A 356 7.43 26.30 3.71
C ASP A 356 6.39 25.18 3.69
N ASP A 357 5.44 25.19 4.61
CA ASP A 357 4.37 24.21 4.73
C ASP A 357 3.00 24.88 4.72
N GLY A 358 2.08 24.33 3.93
CA GLY A 358 0.74 24.89 3.89
C GLY A 358 -0.28 24.05 3.13
N THR A 359 -1.47 24.61 3.08
CA THR A 359 -2.58 24.07 2.30
C THR A 359 -3.23 25.21 1.53
N VAL A 360 -3.41 25.03 0.25
CA VAL A 360 -4.24 25.89 -0.60
C VAL A 360 -5.58 25.22 -0.89
N ALA A 361 -6.60 26.02 -1.24
CA ALA A 361 -7.93 25.51 -1.56
C ALA A 361 -8.49 26.21 -2.79
N PHE A 362 -8.68 25.46 -3.85
CA PHE A 362 -9.24 25.96 -5.11
C PHE A 362 -10.76 25.84 -5.14
N ASP A 363 -11.44 26.87 -5.63
CA ASP A 363 -12.87 26.79 -5.93
C ASP A 363 -13.10 25.93 -7.19
N THR A 364 -13.94 24.92 -7.07
CA THR A 364 -14.27 24.01 -8.18
C THR A 364 -15.67 24.18 -8.73
N ALA A 365 -16.46 25.17 -8.25
CA ALA A 365 -17.89 25.31 -8.54
C ALA A 365 -18.19 25.50 -10.05
N GLN A 366 -17.27 26.11 -10.79
CA GLN A 366 -17.44 26.39 -12.21
C GLN A 366 -16.59 25.49 -13.12
N LEU A 367 -15.88 24.52 -12.54
CA LEU A 367 -15.05 23.60 -13.30
C LEU A 367 -15.88 22.41 -13.84
N PRO A 368 -15.58 21.89 -15.03
CA PRO A 368 -16.15 20.61 -15.46
C PRO A 368 -15.56 19.45 -14.65
N GLN A 369 -16.27 18.34 -14.59
CA GLN A 369 -15.67 17.10 -14.13
C GLN A 369 -14.56 16.64 -15.07
N GLY A 370 -13.51 16.04 -14.52
CA GLY A 370 -12.35 15.58 -15.30
C GLY A 370 -11.07 15.60 -14.47
N THR A 371 -9.98 15.38 -15.16
CA THR A 371 -8.64 15.30 -14.59
C THR A 371 -8.00 16.68 -14.52
N TYR A 372 -7.40 16.98 -13.37
CA TYR A 372 -6.70 18.23 -13.08
C TYR A 372 -5.34 17.95 -12.48
N ASP A 373 -4.41 18.89 -12.68
CA ASP A 373 -3.11 18.89 -12.04
C ASP A 373 -3.03 20.04 -11.02
N VAL A 374 -2.53 19.75 -9.83
CA VAL A 374 -2.05 20.74 -8.88
C VAL A 374 -0.54 20.82 -9.00
N VAL A 375 0.03 22.00 -9.19
CA VAL A 375 1.44 22.19 -9.53
C VAL A 375 2.04 23.24 -8.63
N LEU A 376 3.11 22.90 -7.92
CA LEU A 376 3.89 23.82 -7.10
C LEU A 376 5.01 24.44 -7.92
N PHE A 377 5.10 25.76 -7.91
CA PHE A 377 6.15 26.53 -8.52
C PHE A 377 6.94 27.30 -7.47
N ASP A 378 8.23 27.52 -7.74
CA ASP A 378 9.06 28.45 -6.98
C ASP A 378 8.75 29.92 -7.35
N ALA A 379 9.44 30.87 -6.69
CA ALA A 379 9.28 32.28 -6.97
C ALA A 379 9.78 32.70 -8.37
N ALA A 380 10.62 31.90 -9.03
CA ALA A 380 11.11 32.12 -10.38
C ALA A 380 10.18 31.52 -11.45
N GLY A 381 9.14 30.79 -11.05
CA GLY A 381 8.20 30.11 -11.94
C GLY A 381 8.70 28.75 -12.42
N THR A 382 9.66 28.14 -11.73
CA THR A 382 10.10 26.77 -12.02
C THR A 382 9.15 25.77 -11.35
N GLU A 383 8.69 24.78 -12.09
CA GLU A 383 7.90 23.67 -11.52
C GLU A 383 8.75 22.84 -10.57
N LEU A 384 8.31 22.73 -9.34
CA LEU A 384 8.97 21.97 -8.29
C LEU A 384 8.34 20.59 -8.07
N SER A 385 7.00 20.53 -8.13
CA SER A 385 6.24 19.30 -7.88
C SER A 385 4.88 19.38 -8.55
N ARG A 386 4.32 18.22 -8.88
CA ARG A 386 3.00 18.08 -9.52
C ARG A 386 2.28 16.86 -8.99
N ASP A 387 0.98 17.00 -8.75
CA ASP A 387 0.08 15.90 -8.46
C ASP A 387 -1.19 15.99 -9.32
N THR A 388 -1.84 14.84 -9.52
CA THR A 388 -3.03 14.73 -10.38
C THR A 388 -4.24 14.31 -9.57
N VAL A 389 -5.36 14.98 -9.76
CA VAL A 389 -6.63 14.73 -9.07
C VAL A 389 -7.79 14.70 -10.07
N VAL A 390 -8.78 13.84 -9.82
CA VAL A 390 -10.00 13.78 -10.63
C VAL A 390 -11.14 14.49 -9.93
N LEU A 391 -11.71 15.54 -10.54
CA LEU A 391 -12.93 16.18 -10.05
C LEU A 391 -14.15 15.39 -10.51
N VAL A 392 -14.97 14.95 -9.57
CA VAL A 392 -16.09 14.04 -9.78
C VAL A 392 -17.40 14.69 -9.33
N ALA A 393 -18.43 14.71 -10.17
CA ALA A 393 -19.75 15.19 -9.77
C ALA A 393 -20.35 14.32 -8.67
N ASP A 394 -21.22 14.91 -7.84
CA ASP A 394 -21.92 14.17 -6.81
C ASP A 394 -22.77 13.04 -7.41
N GLY A 395 -22.62 11.84 -6.86
CA GLY A 395 -23.34 10.65 -7.34
C GLY A 395 -22.87 10.11 -8.67
N GLN A 396 -21.77 10.64 -9.25
CA GLN A 396 -21.17 10.10 -10.47
C GLN A 396 -20.83 8.61 -10.28
N LEU A 397 -21.36 7.79 -11.16
CA LEU A 397 -21.00 6.38 -11.25
C LEU A 397 -19.83 6.19 -12.21
N PRO A 398 -19.04 5.12 -12.07
CA PRO A 398 -18.04 4.77 -13.05
C PRO A 398 -18.65 4.64 -14.45
N VAL A 399 -17.94 5.10 -15.45
CA VAL A 399 -18.29 4.91 -16.86
C VAL A 399 -17.40 3.81 -17.42
N LEU A 400 -17.98 2.92 -18.19
CA LEU A 400 -17.30 1.76 -18.76
C LEU A 400 -17.65 1.64 -20.23
N THR A 401 -16.63 1.54 -21.09
CA THR A 401 -16.80 1.37 -22.53
C THR A 401 -15.96 0.22 -23.05
N VAL A 402 -16.39 -0.39 -24.14
CA VAL A 402 -15.63 -1.37 -24.93
C VAL A 402 -15.32 -0.78 -26.28
N ALA A 403 -14.11 -1.02 -26.79
CA ALA A 403 -13.69 -0.49 -28.09
C ALA A 403 -14.48 -1.13 -29.23
N ASP A 404 -14.70 -2.44 -29.16
CA ASP A 404 -15.54 -3.18 -30.09
C ASP A 404 -16.60 -3.95 -29.31
N PRO A 405 -17.89 -3.69 -29.55
CA PRO A 405 -18.99 -4.45 -28.92
C PRO A 405 -19.18 -5.85 -29.50
N THR A 406 -18.46 -6.22 -30.57
CA THR A 406 -18.53 -7.54 -31.20
C THR A 406 -17.12 -8.12 -31.40
N LEU A 407 -16.81 -9.19 -30.70
CA LEU A 407 -15.53 -9.89 -30.78
C LEU A 407 -15.64 -11.13 -31.66
N GLU A 408 -14.68 -11.35 -32.51
CA GLU A 408 -14.54 -12.54 -33.34
C GLU A 408 -13.37 -13.42 -32.91
N GLY A 409 -13.58 -14.73 -32.86
CA GLY A 409 -12.53 -15.71 -32.57
C GLY A 409 -11.78 -15.44 -31.27
N ASP A 410 -10.47 -15.22 -31.38
CA ASP A 410 -9.56 -15.01 -30.25
C ASP A 410 -9.27 -13.53 -29.93
N GLN A 411 -10.02 -12.60 -30.56
CA GLN A 411 -9.88 -11.18 -30.28
C GLN A 411 -9.95 -10.90 -28.79
N ARG A 412 -9.15 -9.86 -28.38
CA ARG A 412 -9.12 -9.38 -27.00
C ARG A 412 -10.18 -8.32 -26.77
N LEU A 413 -10.76 -8.33 -25.57
CA LEU A 413 -11.70 -7.31 -25.15
C LEU A 413 -10.90 -6.09 -24.65
N GLU A 414 -10.97 -4.98 -25.38
CA GLU A 414 -10.42 -3.71 -24.95
C GLU A 414 -11.48 -2.91 -24.21
N VAL A 415 -11.14 -2.53 -22.98
CA VAL A 415 -12.06 -1.88 -22.02
C VAL A 415 -11.42 -0.60 -21.56
N SER A 416 -12.17 0.51 -21.56
CA SER A 416 -11.78 1.77 -20.95
C SER A 416 -12.76 2.16 -19.86
N TRP A 417 -12.28 2.85 -18.84
CA TRP A 417 -13.11 3.34 -17.75
C TRP A 417 -12.70 4.75 -17.31
N SER A 418 -13.66 5.45 -16.70
CA SER A 418 -13.44 6.72 -16.00
C SER A 418 -14.33 6.78 -14.77
N PHE A 419 -13.93 7.61 -13.80
CA PHE A 419 -14.63 7.84 -12.52
C PHE A 419 -14.78 6.58 -11.68
N ALA A 420 -13.89 5.62 -11.79
CA ALA A 420 -13.81 4.52 -10.82
C ALA A 420 -13.43 5.07 -9.44
N PRO A 421 -13.84 4.43 -8.33
CA PRO A 421 -13.56 4.95 -6.98
C PRO A 421 -12.08 4.95 -6.58
N GLY A 422 -11.21 4.24 -7.31
CA GLY A 422 -9.77 4.15 -7.02
C GLY A 422 -9.45 3.35 -5.76
N ASN A 423 -10.30 2.37 -5.40
CA ASN A 423 -9.95 1.46 -4.32
C ASN A 423 -8.89 0.46 -4.79
N ARG A 424 -8.10 -0.05 -3.84
CA ARG A 424 -6.97 -0.95 -4.12
C ARG A 424 -7.34 -2.13 -5.02
N PHE A 425 -8.46 -2.75 -4.77
CA PHE A 425 -8.92 -3.95 -5.46
C PHE A 425 -10.21 -3.75 -6.24
N ASP A 426 -10.43 -2.55 -6.80
CA ASP A 426 -11.45 -2.37 -7.83
C ASP A 426 -11.08 -3.22 -9.06
N TRP A 427 -12.06 -3.91 -9.64
CA TRP A 427 -11.78 -4.90 -10.67
C TRP A 427 -12.80 -4.96 -11.80
N LEU A 428 -12.32 -5.27 -13.00
CA LEU A 428 -13.13 -5.63 -14.15
C LEU A 428 -13.48 -7.12 -14.07
N ALA A 429 -14.74 -7.44 -14.27
CA ALA A 429 -15.23 -8.81 -14.31
C ALA A 429 -16.09 -9.05 -15.53
N VAL A 430 -15.80 -10.08 -16.29
CA VAL A 430 -16.58 -10.52 -17.45
C VAL A 430 -17.57 -11.58 -17.02
N TYR A 431 -18.87 -11.33 -17.24
CA TYR A 431 -19.97 -12.24 -16.97
C TYR A 431 -20.74 -12.58 -18.24
N ARG A 432 -21.49 -13.68 -18.26
CA ARG A 432 -22.59 -13.80 -19.21
C ARG A 432 -23.64 -12.72 -18.93
N ALA A 433 -24.22 -12.17 -19.98
CA ALA A 433 -25.24 -11.12 -19.83
C ALA A 433 -26.43 -11.61 -19.02
N GLY A 434 -26.91 -10.76 -18.11
CA GLY A 434 -28.06 -11.01 -17.24
C GLY A 434 -27.79 -11.91 -16.03
N VAL A 435 -26.54 -12.31 -15.78
CA VAL A 435 -26.20 -13.13 -14.62
C VAL A 435 -25.89 -12.23 -13.42
N SER A 436 -26.41 -12.58 -12.24
CA SER A 436 -26.09 -11.88 -10.99
C SER A 436 -24.59 -11.98 -10.67
N ALA A 437 -23.99 -10.89 -10.22
CA ALA A 437 -22.60 -10.88 -9.80
C ALA A 437 -22.31 -11.84 -8.63
N LYS A 438 -23.29 -12.08 -7.75
CA LYS A 438 -23.19 -13.01 -6.63
C LYS A 438 -23.40 -14.49 -7.00
N GLU A 439 -24.19 -14.75 -8.04
CA GLU A 439 -24.68 -16.09 -8.35
C GLU A 439 -23.99 -16.72 -9.55
N GLY A 440 -23.44 -15.91 -10.44
CA GLY A 440 -22.81 -16.39 -11.66
C GLY A 440 -21.29 -16.35 -11.60
N PRO A 441 -20.62 -17.42 -12.05
CA PRO A 441 -19.18 -17.39 -12.16
C PRO A 441 -18.79 -16.35 -13.22
N PHE A 442 -17.92 -15.41 -12.85
CA PHE A 442 -17.22 -14.57 -13.81
C PHE A 442 -16.33 -15.45 -14.71
N LYS A 443 -16.09 -14.99 -15.94
CA LYS A 443 -15.33 -15.76 -16.94
C LYS A 443 -13.85 -15.37 -16.91
N ALA A 444 -13.60 -14.07 -16.87
CA ALA A 444 -12.28 -13.48 -16.77
C ALA A 444 -12.34 -12.22 -15.93
N TRP A 445 -11.22 -11.82 -15.37
CA TRP A 445 -11.17 -10.66 -14.52
C TRP A 445 -9.77 -10.02 -14.48
N ARG A 446 -9.72 -8.73 -14.08
CA ARG A 446 -8.50 -7.98 -13.88
C ARG A 446 -8.72 -6.82 -12.90
N TYR A 447 -7.74 -6.53 -12.03
CA TYR A 447 -7.77 -5.33 -11.21
C TYR A 447 -7.57 -4.07 -12.07
N LEU A 448 -8.10 -2.95 -11.56
CA LEU A 448 -7.92 -1.60 -12.14
C LEU A 448 -6.61 -0.94 -11.67
N ASP A 449 -5.85 -1.63 -10.80
CA ASP A 449 -4.61 -1.15 -10.20
C ASP A 449 -4.81 0.21 -9.49
N ALA A 450 -5.95 0.34 -8.77
CA ALA A 450 -6.41 1.54 -8.06
C ALA A 450 -6.57 2.79 -8.95
N ARG A 451 -6.68 2.65 -10.27
CA ARG A 451 -6.82 3.78 -11.20
C ARG A 451 -8.26 4.24 -11.29
N ILE A 452 -8.47 5.56 -11.18
CA ILE A 452 -9.78 6.19 -11.35
C ILE A 452 -10.20 6.19 -12.82
N GLU A 453 -9.23 6.32 -13.73
CA GLU A 453 -9.43 6.23 -15.18
C GLU A 453 -8.33 5.39 -15.82
N GLY A 454 -8.63 4.81 -16.97
CA GLY A 454 -7.66 4.02 -17.71
C GLY A 454 -8.27 3.10 -18.74
N SER A 455 -7.41 2.24 -19.27
CA SER A 455 -7.80 1.18 -20.20
C SER A 455 -7.09 -0.13 -19.86
N SER A 456 -7.66 -1.23 -20.28
CA SER A 456 -7.07 -2.54 -20.13
C SER A 456 -7.59 -3.51 -21.18
N THR A 457 -6.78 -4.54 -21.43
CA THR A 457 -7.12 -5.60 -22.36
C THR A 457 -7.36 -6.91 -21.59
N ILE A 458 -8.50 -7.54 -21.81
CA ILE A 458 -8.85 -8.87 -21.28
C ILE A 458 -8.80 -9.87 -22.43
N GLY A 459 -8.03 -10.95 -22.26
CA GLY A 459 -7.84 -11.93 -23.33
C GLY A 459 -7.09 -13.17 -22.85
N PRO A 460 -6.34 -13.86 -23.72
CA PRO A 460 -5.53 -15.02 -23.34
C PRO A 460 -4.61 -14.70 -22.15
N GLY A 461 -4.64 -15.55 -21.13
CA GLY A 461 -3.89 -15.35 -19.88
C GLY A 461 -4.52 -14.40 -18.86
N ALA A 462 -5.72 -13.86 -19.12
CA ALA A 462 -6.51 -13.20 -18.09
C ALA A 462 -6.84 -14.17 -16.95
N ARG A 463 -6.89 -13.64 -15.72
CA ARG A 463 -7.30 -14.44 -14.56
C ARG A 463 -8.77 -14.82 -14.69
N GLY A 464 -9.13 -16.05 -14.28
CA GLY A 464 -10.51 -16.51 -14.27
C GLY A 464 -10.66 -17.97 -14.60
N PRO A 465 -11.85 -18.55 -14.34
CA PRO A 465 -12.13 -19.97 -14.53
C PRO A 465 -12.39 -20.36 -15.99
N ALA A 466 -12.65 -19.40 -16.88
CA ALA A 466 -12.96 -19.71 -18.27
C ALA A 466 -11.73 -19.49 -19.17
N PRO A 467 -11.44 -20.45 -20.06
CA PRO A 467 -10.41 -20.23 -21.07
C PRO A 467 -10.86 -19.14 -22.05
N TRP A 468 -9.89 -18.40 -22.57
CA TRP A 468 -10.10 -17.54 -23.73
C TRP A 468 -9.72 -18.30 -25.01
N PRO A 469 -10.46 -18.19 -26.14
CA PRO A 469 -11.60 -17.32 -26.36
C PRO A 469 -12.87 -17.76 -25.65
N LEU A 470 -13.73 -16.78 -25.37
CA LEU A 470 -15.04 -17.07 -24.79
C LEU A 470 -15.96 -17.72 -25.85
N PRO A 471 -16.82 -18.67 -25.47
CA PRO A 471 -17.82 -19.21 -26.38
C PRO A 471 -18.74 -18.12 -26.96
N PRO A 472 -19.27 -18.30 -28.18
CA PRO A 472 -20.26 -17.39 -28.76
C PRO A 472 -21.40 -17.08 -27.81
N GLY A 473 -21.80 -15.80 -27.71
CA GLY A 473 -22.85 -15.38 -26.78
C GLY A 473 -22.83 -13.91 -26.45
N ARG A 474 -23.77 -13.51 -25.58
CA ARG A 474 -23.81 -12.14 -25.01
C ARG A 474 -23.13 -12.12 -23.66
N TYR A 475 -22.33 -11.10 -23.44
CA TYR A 475 -21.54 -10.90 -22.23
C TYR A 475 -21.66 -9.46 -21.74
N GLU A 476 -21.25 -9.24 -20.51
CA GLU A 476 -21.09 -7.95 -19.88
C GLU A 476 -19.71 -7.89 -19.20
N VAL A 477 -19.01 -6.77 -19.34
CA VAL A 477 -17.91 -6.42 -18.47
C VAL A 477 -18.43 -5.44 -17.42
N ARG A 478 -18.04 -5.64 -16.17
CA ARG A 478 -18.50 -4.85 -15.01
C ARG A 478 -17.33 -4.33 -14.22
N ILE A 479 -17.46 -3.12 -13.63
CA ILE A 479 -16.57 -2.64 -12.56
C ILE A 479 -17.18 -3.02 -11.24
N CYS A 480 -16.49 -3.84 -10.46
CA CYS A 480 -16.86 -4.25 -9.13
C CYS A 480 -15.85 -3.71 -8.12
N LEU A 481 -16.32 -3.35 -6.91
CA LEU A 481 -15.58 -2.55 -5.97
C LEU A 481 -14.83 -3.40 -4.96
N ASP A 482 -13.53 -3.14 -4.82
CA ASP A 482 -12.68 -3.53 -3.72
C ASP A 482 -12.87 -4.98 -3.27
N ASP A 483 -12.56 -5.92 -4.18
CA ASP A 483 -12.75 -7.38 -4.05
C ASP A 483 -14.19 -7.85 -3.74
N SER A 484 -15.15 -6.91 -3.68
CA SER A 484 -16.55 -7.28 -3.45
C SER A 484 -17.27 -7.56 -4.77
N TYR A 485 -18.43 -8.23 -4.66
CA TYR A 485 -19.34 -8.39 -5.77
C TYR A 485 -20.33 -7.22 -5.94
N ARG A 486 -20.00 -6.06 -5.37
CA ARG A 486 -20.74 -4.81 -5.54
C ARG A 486 -20.30 -4.11 -6.82
N CYS A 487 -20.93 -4.43 -7.94
CA CYS A 487 -20.62 -3.78 -9.21
C CYS A 487 -21.40 -2.48 -9.39
N ARG A 488 -20.76 -1.45 -9.97
CA ARG A 488 -21.30 -0.09 -10.11
C ARG A 488 -21.47 0.37 -11.55
N ALA A 489 -20.81 -0.28 -12.49
CA ALA A 489 -20.95 -0.02 -13.93
C ALA A 489 -20.93 -1.33 -14.68
N SER A 490 -21.58 -1.35 -15.83
CA SER A 490 -21.51 -2.46 -16.77
C SER A 490 -21.68 -1.97 -18.21
N THR A 491 -21.06 -2.66 -19.15
CA THR A 491 -21.30 -2.49 -20.60
C THR A 491 -21.32 -3.85 -21.28
N GLY A 492 -22.20 -3.98 -22.26
CA GLY A 492 -22.43 -5.22 -22.99
C GLY A 492 -21.50 -5.40 -24.18
N PHE A 493 -21.15 -6.65 -24.50
CA PHE A 493 -20.51 -7.05 -25.75
C PHE A 493 -20.98 -8.43 -26.19
N ARG A 494 -20.66 -8.78 -27.42
CA ARG A 494 -21.03 -10.06 -28.03
C ARG A 494 -19.79 -10.78 -28.57
N VAL A 495 -19.72 -12.09 -28.34
CA VAL A 495 -18.75 -12.95 -29.02
C VAL A 495 -19.48 -13.70 -30.13
N VAL A 496 -18.95 -13.63 -31.34
CA VAL A 496 -19.45 -14.36 -32.52
C VAL A 496 -18.50 -15.49 -32.85
N GLY A 497 -19.02 -16.51 -33.51
CA GLY A 497 -18.27 -17.73 -33.86
C GLY A 497 -17.52 -17.60 -35.17
#